data_79fbcc23214b64e252040d8f57b7d31f
#
_entry.id   79fbcc23214b64e252040d8f57b7d31f
#
_cell.length_a   1.000
_cell.length_b   1.000
_cell.length_c   1.000
_cell.angle_alpha   90.00
_cell.angle_beta   90.00
_cell.angle_gamma   90.00
#
_symmetry.space_group_name_H-M   'P 1'
#
loop_
_entity.id
_entity.type
_entity.pdbx_description
1 polymer ?
#
loop_
_entity_poly.entity_id
_entity_poly.type
_entity_poly.pdbx_seq_one_letter_code
_entity_poly.pdbx_strand_id
1 'polypeptide(L)'
;MAEPVRARRLTDQEGRRLQQIVRRGKHGSIRVRRAVIIMASASGTPVPAIARLVAADEDTVRDVIHLFNAKGLAALDPRWAGGRPRRIGDDDVEVIVMAASTRPEKLGLPFTHWSLRKLAAYLASHPGRPVRAGRERLRQILHARGITFQRTRTWKESTDPDRDAKLDRIEYVTTHFAARCFAFDQFGPLSIRPCRGVSWARKKRPARLPATCHRTHGIRYFHGCYCFGNDQLWGVLRERKGADHTLAALKSVRAASPGGYRLFVILGNLPASKTLAIRRWAGRANVELCFTPASASWANPIEPQFGPLRTFAIGGSGYRSHTMLARRLHGYLRWRNASARHPGVLAAGRRERARIRSERQHRWGRPKAEAA
;
A
#
# COMPACT_ATOMS: atom_id res chain seq x y z
N MET A 1 43.20 60.92 -5.29
CA MET A 1 43.05 59.51 -5.75
C MET A 1 42.12 58.79 -4.76
N ALA A 2 41.07 58.13 -5.25
CA ALA A 2 40.17 57.39 -4.34
C ALA A 2 40.92 56.23 -3.70
N GLU A 3 40.72 56.07 -2.41
CA GLU A 3 41.34 54.99 -1.64
C GLU A 3 40.91 53.60 -2.18
N PRO A 4 41.85 52.65 -2.39
CA PRO A 4 41.51 51.37 -2.99
C PRO A 4 40.61 50.55 -2.05
N VAL A 5 39.47 50.05 -2.57
CA VAL A 5 38.53 49.25 -1.82
C VAL A 5 39.20 47.90 -1.39
N ARG A 6 39.32 47.69 -0.11
CA ARG A 6 39.94 46.49 0.48
C ARG A 6 39.12 45.92 1.62
N ALA A 7 39.19 44.59 1.78
CA ALA A 7 38.65 43.93 2.97
C ALA A 7 39.44 44.41 4.23
N ARG A 8 38.71 44.67 5.30
CA ARG A 8 39.35 44.94 6.59
C ARG A 8 40.20 43.76 7.04
N ARG A 9 41.11 44.00 7.96
CA ARG A 9 41.92 42.91 8.54
C ARG A 9 41.02 41.82 9.08
N LEU A 10 41.29 40.56 8.67
CA LEU A 10 40.57 39.39 9.13
C LEU A 10 41.04 39.02 10.55
N THR A 11 40.10 38.58 11.36
CA THR A 11 40.43 37.87 12.59
C THR A 11 40.89 36.43 12.26
N ASP A 12 41.64 35.78 13.15
CA ASP A 12 42.11 34.40 12.97
C ASP A 12 40.95 33.45 12.79
N GLN A 13 39.83 33.71 13.48
CA GLN A 13 38.59 32.91 13.33
C GLN A 13 37.96 33.09 11.96
N GLU A 14 37.86 34.30 11.46
CA GLU A 14 37.32 34.59 10.12
C GLU A 14 38.20 33.95 9.04
N GLY A 15 39.52 34.08 9.15
CA GLY A 15 40.47 33.48 8.21
C GLY A 15 40.32 31.95 8.14
N ARG A 16 40.28 31.29 9.29
CA ARG A 16 40.06 29.86 9.38
C ARG A 16 38.71 29.44 8.79
N ARG A 17 37.66 30.22 9.05
CA ARG A 17 36.33 29.93 8.52
C ARG A 17 36.22 30.09 7.00
N LEU A 18 36.82 31.13 6.45
CA LEU A 18 36.90 31.36 4.99
C LEU A 18 37.64 30.23 4.29
N GLN A 19 38.83 29.85 4.82
CA GLN A 19 39.57 28.70 4.29
C GLN A 19 38.76 27.39 4.34
N GLN A 20 38.04 27.16 5.42
CA GLN A 20 37.20 25.97 5.57
C GLN A 20 36.06 25.92 4.51
N ILE A 21 35.46 27.08 4.22
CA ILE A 21 34.38 27.19 3.19
C ILE A 21 34.95 26.84 1.81
N VAL A 22 36.15 27.36 1.47
CA VAL A 22 36.77 27.10 0.16
C VAL A 22 37.23 25.65 0.02
N ARG A 23 37.87 25.08 1.08
CA ARG A 23 38.44 23.71 1.03
C ARG A 23 37.40 22.61 1.02
N ARG A 24 36.27 22.76 1.74
CA ARG A 24 35.28 21.66 1.94
C ARG A 24 34.28 21.48 0.81
N GLY A 25 34.15 22.42 -0.14
CA GLY A 25 33.29 22.30 -1.33
C GLY A 25 31.78 22.04 -1.06
N LYS A 26 31.36 21.91 0.20
CA LYS A 26 29.96 21.62 0.59
C LYS A 26 29.06 22.86 0.67
N HIS A 27 29.58 24.01 0.36
CA HIS A 27 28.85 25.27 0.40
C HIS A 27 28.39 25.67 -1.01
N GLY A 28 27.26 26.39 -1.12
CA GLY A 28 26.77 26.89 -2.42
C GLY A 28 27.83 27.74 -3.13
N SER A 29 27.86 27.69 -4.46
CA SER A 29 28.88 28.34 -5.31
C SER A 29 29.05 29.85 -5.03
N ILE A 30 27.98 30.57 -4.69
CA ILE A 30 27.99 31.98 -4.34
C ILE A 30 28.80 32.22 -3.05
N ARG A 31 28.59 31.40 -2.04
CA ARG A 31 29.29 31.51 -0.74
C ARG A 31 30.79 31.24 -0.88
N VAL A 32 31.13 30.24 -1.69
CA VAL A 32 32.55 29.94 -2.00
C VAL A 32 33.19 31.10 -2.77
N ARG A 33 32.52 31.61 -3.81
CA ARG A 33 32.99 32.75 -4.60
C ARG A 33 33.25 33.98 -3.72
N ARG A 34 32.30 34.34 -2.83
CA ARG A 34 32.43 35.45 -1.90
C ARG A 34 33.57 35.24 -0.92
N ALA A 35 33.78 34.04 -0.43
CA ALA A 35 34.91 33.70 0.45
C ALA A 35 36.25 33.90 -0.27
N VAL A 36 36.36 33.48 -1.54
CA VAL A 36 37.58 33.70 -2.35
C VAL A 36 37.85 35.20 -2.55
N ILE A 37 36.81 35.99 -2.86
CA ILE A 37 36.94 37.46 -2.98
C ILE A 37 37.51 38.09 -1.74
N ILE A 38 36.96 37.76 -0.57
CA ILE A 38 37.41 38.32 0.69
C ILE A 38 38.84 37.90 1.05
N MET A 39 39.18 36.62 0.84
CA MET A 39 40.53 36.13 1.12
C MET A 39 41.56 36.81 0.21
N ALA A 40 41.28 36.90 -1.08
CA ALA A 40 42.16 37.59 -2.05
C ALA A 40 42.34 39.07 -1.72
N SER A 41 41.25 39.78 -1.37
CA SER A 41 41.29 41.18 -0.98
C SER A 41 42.07 41.41 0.29
N ALA A 42 41.89 40.52 1.31
CA ALA A 42 42.63 40.58 2.58
C ALA A 42 44.14 40.32 2.38
N SER A 43 44.51 39.53 1.35
CA SER A 43 45.90 39.32 0.95
C SER A 43 46.49 40.44 0.10
N GLY A 44 45.77 41.55 -0.12
CA GLY A 44 46.25 42.70 -0.85
C GLY A 44 46.03 42.68 -2.39
N THR A 45 45.36 41.67 -2.91
CA THR A 45 45.07 41.56 -4.34
C THR A 45 44.12 42.70 -4.79
N PRO A 46 44.42 43.44 -5.87
CA PRO A 46 43.58 44.53 -6.35
C PRO A 46 42.27 44.03 -6.98
N VAL A 47 41.21 44.84 -6.88
CA VAL A 47 39.86 44.49 -7.35
C VAL A 47 39.82 43.98 -8.80
N PRO A 48 40.50 44.58 -9.80
CA PRO A 48 40.50 44.05 -11.16
C PRO A 48 41.08 42.63 -11.29
N ALA A 49 42.10 42.32 -10.46
CA ALA A 49 42.68 40.95 -10.45
C ALA A 49 41.76 39.93 -9.79
N ILE A 50 41.08 40.34 -8.72
CA ILE A 50 40.06 39.51 -8.07
C ILE A 50 38.87 39.24 -9.03
N ALA A 51 38.39 40.26 -9.70
CA ALA A 51 37.30 40.17 -10.69
C ALA A 51 37.59 39.10 -11.74
N ARG A 52 38.81 39.11 -12.31
CA ARG A 52 39.30 38.12 -13.25
C ARG A 52 39.36 36.72 -12.63
N LEU A 53 39.89 36.61 -11.41
CA LEU A 53 40.05 35.31 -10.70
C LEU A 53 38.71 34.62 -10.46
N VAL A 54 37.67 35.39 -10.13
CA VAL A 54 36.34 34.81 -9.77
C VAL A 54 35.32 34.91 -10.91
N ALA A 55 35.72 35.38 -12.10
CA ALA A 55 34.86 35.62 -13.26
C ALA A 55 33.62 36.43 -12.87
N ALA A 56 33.82 37.63 -12.32
CA ALA A 56 32.79 38.58 -11.90
C ALA A 56 33.15 39.99 -12.28
N ASP A 57 32.16 40.90 -12.30
CA ASP A 57 32.40 42.34 -12.52
C ASP A 57 33.08 42.95 -11.28
N GLU A 58 33.86 43.99 -11.52
CA GLU A 58 34.55 44.73 -10.43
C GLU A 58 33.58 45.32 -9.42
N ASP A 59 32.41 45.78 -9.82
CA ASP A 59 31.39 46.30 -8.92
C ASP A 59 30.85 45.22 -8.01
N THR A 60 30.62 44.03 -8.53
CA THR A 60 30.26 42.86 -7.71
C THR A 60 31.33 42.54 -6.66
N VAL A 61 32.60 42.67 -7.02
CA VAL A 61 33.73 42.44 -6.06
C VAL A 61 33.74 43.55 -5.00
N ARG A 62 33.59 44.83 -5.40
CA ARG A 62 33.50 45.96 -4.48
C ARG A 62 32.35 45.82 -3.49
N ASP A 63 31.16 45.45 -3.98
CA ASP A 63 29.98 45.23 -3.15
C ASP A 63 30.17 44.13 -2.11
N VAL A 64 30.80 43.03 -2.50
CA VAL A 64 31.09 41.94 -1.58
C VAL A 64 32.07 42.37 -0.50
N ILE A 65 33.11 43.17 -0.86
CA ILE A 65 34.09 43.69 0.12
C ILE A 65 33.41 44.68 1.05
N HIS A 66 32.65 45.64 0.57
CA HIS A 66 31.91 46.59 1.39
C HIS A 66 30.93 45.86 2.34
N LEU A 67 30.19 44.90 1.81
CA LEU A 67 29.27 44.11 2.64
C LEU A 67 29.97 43.30 3.74
N PHE A 68 31.14 42.73 3.42
CA PHE A 68 31.96 42.04 4.41
C PHE A 68 32.50 42.98 5.47
N ASN A 69 32.98 44.15 5.07
CA ASN A 69 33.48 45.17 6.01
C ASN A 69 32.40 45.63 6.99
N ALA A 70 31.13 45.66 6.52
CA ALA A 70 29.99 46.05 7.35
C ALA A 70 29.40 44.89 8.20
N LYS A 71 29.34 43.66 7.68
CA LYS A 71 28.59 42.58 8.28
C LYS A 71 29.43 41.32 8.62
N GLY A 72 30.72 41.32 8.32
CA GLY A 72 31.61 40.17 8.55
C GLY A 72 31.15 38.93 7.75
N LEU A 73 31.29 37.76 8.33
CA LEU A 73 30.97 36.48 7.67
C LEU A 73 29.52 36.30 7.19
N ALA A 74 28.58 37.08 7.73
CA ALA A 74 27.20 37.08 7.25
C ALA A 74 27.06 37.61 5.82
N ALA A 75 28.04 38.36 5.32
CA ALA A 75 28.10 38.82 3.93
C ALA A 75 28.28 37.71 2.91
N LEU A 76 28.73 36.54 3.32
CA LEU A 76 28.95 35.39 2.43
C LEU A 76 27.64 34.75 2.02
N ASP A 77 26.58 34.90 2.80
CA ASP A 77 25.29 34.30 2.49
C ASP A 77 24.57 35.07 1.37
N PRO A 78 24.01 34.36 0.38
CA PRO A 78 23.27 35.03 -0.69
C PRO A 78 22.02 35.69 -0.13
N ARG A 79 21.77 36.93 -0.52
CA ARG A 79 20.47 37.56 -0.33
C ARG A 79 19.55 37.02 -1.42
N TRP A 80 18.61 36.19 -1.03
CA TRP A 80 17.57 35.77 -1.97
C TRP A 80 16.63 36.95 -2.17
N ALA A 81 16.56 37.44 -3.40
CA ALA A 81 15.47 38.32 -3.77
C ALA A 81 14.16 37.56 -3.58
N GLY A 82 13.20 38.18 -2.92
CA GLY A 82 11.88 37.59 -2.75
C GLY A 82 11.36 37.20 -4.14
N GLY A 83 11.08 35.89 -4.35
CA GLY A 83 10.50 35.41 -5.61
C GLY A 83 9.10 36.00 -5.82
N ARG A 84 8.45 35.61 -6.94
CA ARG A 84 7.08 36.00 -7.23
C ARG A 84 6.19 35.75 -6.01
N PRO A 85 5.37 36.72 -5.56
CA PRO A 85 4.46 36.54 -4.45
C PRO A 85 3.60 35.28 -4.59
N ARG A 86 3.42 34.55 -3.49
CA ARG A 86 2.59 33.34 -3.50
C ARG A 86 1.15 33.72 -3.83
N ARG A 87 0.61 33.16 -4.92
CA ARG A 87 -0.80 33.37 -5.30
C ARG A 87 -1.79 32.65 -4.40
N ILE A 88 -1.34 31.63 -3.69
CA ILE A 88 -2.11 30.81 -2.75
C ILE A 88 -1.48 31.06 -1.39
N GLY A 89 -2.21 31.76 -0.52
CA GLY A 89 -1.82 32.06 0.85
C GLY A 89 -2.03 30.86 1.79
N ASP A 90 -1.65 31.03 3.06
CA ASP A 90 -1.77 29.95 4.04
C ASP A 90 -3.23 29.60 4.35
N ASP A 91 -4.13 30.59 4.41
CA ASP A 91 -5.56 30.32 4.57
C ASP A 91 -6.15 29.55 3.38
N ASP A 92 -5.71 29.83 2.14
CA ASP A 92 -6.14 29.05 0.97
C ASP A 92 -5.67 27.60 1.05
N VAL A 93 -4.45 27.40 1.59
CA VAL A 93 -3.92 26.06 1.84
C VAL A 93 -4.78 25.31 2.85
N GLU A 94 -5.26 25.98 3.90
CA GLU A 94 -6.16 25.34 4.88
C GLU A 94 -7.50 24.94 4.27
N VAL A 95 -8.10 25.80 3.44
CA VAL A 95 -9.31 25.48 2.68
C VAL A 95 -9.09 24.27 1.75
N ILE A 96 -7.96 24.23 1.04
CA ILE A 96 -7.59 23.09 0.19
C ILE A 96 -7.49 21.80 1.02
N VAL A 97 -6.81 21.83 2.16
CA VAL A 97 -6.59 20.68 3.04
C VAL A 97 -7.91 20.20 3.61
N MET A 98 -8.73 21.10 4.11
CA MET A 98 -10.05 20.79 4.68
C MET A 98 -10.95 20.15 3.61
N ALA A 99 -11.06 20.74 2.43
CA ALA A 99 -11.85 20.19 1.34
C ALA A 99 -11.34 18.81 0.90
N ALA A 100 -10.04 18.65 0.71
CA ALA A 100 -9.43 17.38 0.30
C ALA A 100 -9.63 16.26 1.33
N SER A 101 -9.63 16.58 2.62
CA SER A 101 -9.79 15.64 3.72
C SER A 101 -11.25 15.31 4.03
N THR A 102 -12.18 16.11 3.54
CA THR A 102 -13.62 15.90 3.70
C THR A 102 -14.15 15.06 2.54
N ARG A 103 -14.98 14.06 2.83
CA ARG A 103 -15.65 13.29 1.78
C ARG A 103 -16.60 14.18 0.99
N PRO A 104 -16.59 14.09 -0.37
CA PRO A 104 -17.47 14.90 -1.22
C PRO A 104 -18.96 14.82 -0.86
N GLU A 105 -19.44 13.64 -0.47
CA GLU A 105 -20.84 13.43 -0.01
C GLU A 105 -21.23 14.33 1.17
N LYS A 106 -20.31 14.58 2.10
CA LYS A 106 -20.53 15.50 3.23
C LYS A 106 -20.62 16.97 2.82
N LEU A 107 -20.18 17.27 1.60
CA LEU A 107 -20.26 18.59 0.97
C LEU A 107 -21.41 18.67 -0.04
N GLY A 108 -22.34 17.71 -0.02
CA GLY A 108 -23.50 17.66 -0.91
C GLY A 108 -23.19 17.22 -2.35
N LEU A 109 -22.02 16.62 -2.60
CA LEU A 109 -21.60 16.22 -3.95
C LEU A 109 -21.90 14.75 -4.23
N PRO A 110 -22.34 14.37 -5.44
CA PRO A 110 -22.82 13.02 -5.75
C PRO A 110 -21.68 12.03 -6.10
N PHE A 111 -20.58 12.05 -5.36
CA PHE A 111 -19.47 11.12 -5.55
C PHE A 111 -18.67 10.91 -4.25
N THR A 112 -18.04 9.75 -4.12
CA THR A 112 -17.45 9.24 -2.87
C THR A 112 -16.01 9.68 -2.61
N HIS A 113 -15.29 10.14 -3.63
CA HIS A 113 -13.88 10.51 -3.50
C HIS A 113 -13.45 11.61 -4.46
N TRP A 114 -12.42 12.34 -4.07
CA TRP A 114 -11.83 13.37 -4.89
C TRP A 114 -10.89 12.81 -5.96
N SER A 115 -10.97 13.36 -7.16
CA SER A 115 -9.82 13.46 -8.05
C SER A 115 -9.29 14.89 -7.97
N LEU A 116 -8.02 15.12 -8.31
CA LEU A 116 -7.46 16.48 -8.32
C LEU A 116 -8.24 17.43 -9.24
N ARG A 117 -8.86 16.91 -10.33
CA ARG A 117 -9.70 17.71 -11.23
C ARG A 117 -11.01 18.12 -10.56
N LYS A 118 -11.68 17.21 -9.88
CA LYS A 118 -12.93 17.49 -9.16
C LYS A 118 -12.69 18.43 -7.98
N LEU A 119 -11.59 18.23 -7.25
CA LEU A 119 -11.18 19.12 -6.16
C LEU A 119 -10.88 20.52 -6.67
N ALA A 120 -10.14 20.67 -7.78
CA ALA A 120 -9.86 21.98 -8.39
C ALA A 120 -11.15 22.70 -8.80
N ALA A 121 -12.10 21.98 -9.42
CA ALA A 121 -13.39 22.55 -9.82
C ALA A 121 -14.21 23.01 -8.60
N TYR A 122 -14.29 22.19 -7.57
CA TYR A 122 -14.98 22.54 -6.33
C TYR A 122 -14.38 23.77 -5.65
N LEU A 123 -13.05 23.82 -5.51
CA LEU A 123 -12.36 24.95 -4.90
C LEU A 123 -12.54 26.24 -5.69
N ALA A 124 -12.57 26.17 -7.01
CA ALA A 124 -12.79 27.33 -7.87
C ALA A 124 -14.21 27.89 -7.76
N SER A 125 -15.20 27.07 -7.42
CA SER A 125 -16.61 27.44 -7.24
C SER A 125 -17.05 27.58 -5.77
N HIS A 126 -16.11 27.51 -4.82
CA HIS A 126 -16.44 27.55 -3.39
C HIS A 126 -17.06 28.91 -3.01
N PRO A 127 -18.27 28.95 -2.43
CA PRO A 127 -19.04 30.20 -2.28
C PRO A 127 -18.36 31.26 -1.41
N GLY A 128 -17.68 30.87 -0.35
CA GLY A 128 -17.07 31.82 0.58
C GLY A 128 -15.67 32.27 0.19
N ARG A 129 -14.90 31.41 -0.46
CA ARG A 129 -13.50 31.68 -0.82
C ARG A 129 -13.07 30.83 -2.02
N PRO A 130 -13.24 31.33 -3.23
CA PRO A 130 -12.84 30.58 -4.43
C PRO A 130 -11.31 30.51 -4.55
N VAL A 131 -10.76 29.30 -4.57
CA VAL A 131 -9.32 29.04 -4.73
C VAL A 131 -9.04 28.47 -6.11
N ARG A 132 -8.36 29.22 -6.96
CA ARG A 132 -7.96 28.78 -8.30
C ARG A 132 -6.56 28.17 -8.28
N ALA A 133 -6.46 26.85 -8.33
CA ALA A 133 -5.21 26.12 -8.35
C ALA A 133 -5.20 25.03 -9.42
N GLY A 134 -4.08 24.92 -10.13
CA GLY A 134 -3.87 23.81 -11.08
C GLY A 134 -3.67 22.47 -10.34
N ARG A 135 -3.97 21.36 -11.03
CA ARG A 135 -3.89 20.00 -10.47
C ARG A 135 -2.54 19.70 -9.83
N GLU A 136 -1.46 20.05 -10.50
CA GLU A 136 -0.11 19.78 -9.99
C GLU A 136 0.20 20.63 -8.74
N ARG A 137 -0.24 21.88 -8.73
CA ARG A 137 -0.07 22.73 -7.54
C ARG A 137 -0.87 22.20 -6.35
N LEU A 138 -2.11 21.72 -6.56
CA LEU A 138 -2.89 21.05 -5.52
C LEU A 138 -2.16 19.83 -5.00
N ARG A 139 -1.62 18.99 -5.90
CA ARG A 139 -0.84 17.81 -5.51
C ARG A 139 0.34 18.18 -4.62
N GLN A 140 1.12 19.20 -5.00
CA GLN A 140 2.27 19.68 -4.24
C GLN A 140 1.87 20.18 -2.84
N ILE A 141 0.81 20.99 -2.77
CA ILE A 141 0.29 21.53 -1.49
C ILE A 141 -0.13 20.37 -0.58
N LEU A 142 -0.93 19.43 -1.08
CA LEU A 142 -1.41 18.30 -0.30
C LEU A 142 -0.25 17.43 0.19
N HIS A 143 0.72 17.14 -0.67
CA HIS A 143 1.92 16.38 -0.29
C HIS A 143 2.75 17.10 0.79
N ALA A 144 2.94 18.42 0.67
CA ALA A 144 3.66 19.21 1.67
C ALA A 144 2.97 19.20 3.05
N ARG A 145 1.65 18.97 3.07
CA ARG A 145 0.85 18.81 4.30
C ARG A 145 0.64 17.33 4.70
N GLY A 146 1.40 16.40 4.11
CA GLY A 146 1.33 14.96 4.42
C GLY A 146 0.08 14.24 3.90
N ILE A 147 -0.72 14.90 3.04
CA ILE A 147 -1.94 14.32 2.47
C ILE A 147 -1.61 13.66 1.14
N THR A 148 -1.84 12.35 1.08
CA THR A 148 -1.59 11.54 -0.11
C THR A 148 -2.84 10.79 -0.53
N PHE A 149 -2.93 10.41 -1.81
CA PHE A 149 -4.03 9.60 -2.30
C PHE A 149 -3.85 8.15 -1.84
N GLN A 150 -4.69 7.70 -0.92
CA GLN A 150 -4.59 6.40 -0.29
C GLN A 150 -5.81 5.52 -0.61
N ARG A 151 -5.58 4.21 -0.64
CA ARG A 151 -6.68 3.25 -0.71
C ARG A 151 -7.43 3.21 0.63
N THR A 152 -8.75 3.21 0.57
CA THR A 152 -9.58 2.97 1.74
C THR A 152 -9.24 1.60 2.33
N ARG A 153 -9.02 1.55 3.63
CA ARG A 153 -8.84 0.30 4.36
C ARG A 153 -10.18 -0.11 4.95
N THR A 154 -10.49 -1.40 4.87
CA THR A 154 -11.63 -2.01 5.53
C THR A 154 -11.15 -2.75 6.77
N TRP A 155 -11.94 -2.76 7.82
CA TRP A 155 -11.72 -3.63 8.97
C TRP A 155 -12.60 -4.87 8.84
N LYS A 156 -12.23 -5.92 9.59
CA LYS A 156 -12.94 -7.18 9.62
C LYS A 156 -14.06 -7.11 10.65
N GLU A 157 -15.29 -7.10 10.20
CA GLU A 157 -16.48 -7.04 11.02
C GLU A 157 -17.38 -8.23 10.74
N SER A 158 -18.15 -8.66 11.74
CA SER A 158 -19.19 -9.67 11.62
C SER A 158 -20.32 -9.30 12.56
N THR A 159 -21.55 -9.46 12.11
CA THR A 159 -22.77 -9.29 12.89
C THR A 159 -23.20 -10.56 13.63
N ASP A 160 -22.41 -11.61 13.56
CA ASP A 160 -22.70 -12.89 14.23
C ASP A 160 -22.66 -12.72 15.76
N PRO A 161 -23.73 -13.04 16.49
CA PRO A 161 -23.75 -12.92 17.94
C PRO A 161 -22.70 -13.82 18.62
N ASP A 162 -22.40 -14.99 18.03
CA ASP A 162 -21.40 -15.94 18.54
C ASP A 162 -20.00 -15.70 17.94
N ARG A 163 -19.76 -14.50 17.37
CA ARG A 163 -18.53 -14.18 16.63
C ARG A 163 -17.26 -14.58 17.41
N ASP A 164 -17.18 -14.15 18.63
CA ASP A 164 -15.95 -14.33 19.41
C ASP A 164 -15.75 -15.80 19.82
N ALA A 165 -16.81 -16.50 20.25
CA ALA A 165 -16.76 -17.91 20.56
C ALA A 165 -16.33 -18.76 19.33
N LYS A 166 -16.84 -18.44 18.14
CA LYS A 166 -16.43 -19.11 16.90
C LYS A 166 -14.98 -18.83 16.53
N LEU A 167 -14.51 -17.58 16.69
CA LEU A 167 -13.12 -17.24 16.45
C LEU A 167 -12.18 -17.91 17.44
N ASP A 168 -12.55 -17.96 18.72
CA ASP A 168 -11.79 -18.65 19.76
C ASP A 168 -11.69 -20.14 19.46
N ARG A 169 -12.79 -20.75 19.03
CA ARG A 169 -12.79 -22.17 18.65
C ARG A 169 -11.87 -22.43 17.46
N ILE A 170 -11.91 -21.59 16.42
CA ILE A 170 -11.01 -21.70 15.26
C ILE A 170 -9.56 -21.53 15.69
N GLU A 171 -9.26 -20.55 16.54
CA GLU A 171 -7.91 -20.34 17.06
C GLU A 171 -7.42 -21.52 17.89
N TYR A 172 -8.26 -22.04 18.76
CA TYR A 172 -7.95 -23.19 19.59
C TYR A 172 -7.61 -24.43 18.75
N VAL A 173 -8.46 -24.79 17.78
CA VAL A 173 -8.21 -26.00 16.96
C VAL A 173 -7.02 -25.85 16.02
N THR A 174 -6.76 -24.66 15.49
CA THR A 174 -5.60 -24.42 14.63
C THR A 174 -4.29 -24.39 15.39
N THR A 175 -4.32 -24.07 16.69
CA THR A 175 -3.13 -24.00 17.54
C THR A 175 -2.81 -25.37 18.16
N HIS A 176 -3.81 -26.05 18.72
CA HIS A 176 -3.59 -27.28 19.50
C HIS A 176 -3.70 -28.56 18.64
N PHE A 177 -4.45 -28.51 17.54
CA PHE A 177 -4.71 -29.68 16.71
C PHE A 177 -4.36 -29.45 15.23
N ALA A 178 -3.30 -28.69 14.94
CA ALA A 178 -2.91 -28.33 13.57
C ALA A 178 -2.86 -29.53 12.60
N ALA A 179 -2.33 -30.66 13.03
CA ALA A 179 -2.25 -31.89 12.22
C ALA A 179 -3.61 -32.53 11.91
N ARG A 180 -4.64 -32.22 12.69
CA ARG A 180 -6.02 -32.75 12.56
C ARG A 180 -7.00 -31.64 12.17
N CYS A 181 -6.49 -30.43 11.83
CA CYS A 181 -7.28 -29.28 11.46
C CYS A 181 -7.26 -29.08 9.95
N PHE A 182 -8.43 -28.99 9.38
CA PHE A 182 -8.66 -28.78 7.96
C PHE A 182 -9.54 -27.55 7.74
N ALA A 183 -9.46 -26.96 6.57
CA ALA A 183 -10.35 -25.90 6.16
C ALA A 183 -10.97 -26.24 4.80
N PHE A 184 -12.23 -25.87 4.60
CA PHE A 184 -12.96 -26.04 3.37
C PHE A 184 -13.62 -24.73 2.94
N ASP A 185 -13.57 -24.40 1.64
CA ASP A 185 -14.37 -23.34 1.05
C ASP A 185 -14.49 -23.49 -0.47
N GLN A 186 -15.38 -22.68 -1.08
CA GLN A 186 -15.63 -22.66 -2.51
C GLN A 186 -15.13 -21.36 -3.13
N PHE A 187 -14.08 -21.46 -3.92
CA PHE A 187 -13.50 -20.36 -4.66
C PHE A 187 -14.17 -20.20 -6.05
N GLY A 188 -14.69 -19.03 -6.32
CA GLY A 188 -15.34 -18.72 -7.59
C GLY A 188 -16.39 -17.59 -7.45
N PRO A 189 -17.17 -17.33 -8.51
CA PRO A 189 -17.32 -18.10 -9.75
C PRO A 189 -16.13 -17.97 -10.71
N LEU A 190 -15.77 -19.09 -11.34
CA LEU A 190 -14.74 -19.20 -12.35
C LEU A 190 -15.39 -19.34 -13.72
N SER A 191 -15.20 -18.39 -14.61
CA SER A 191 -15.70 -18.41 -15.98
C SER A 191 -14.57 -18.58 -16.98
N ILE A 192 -14.90 -19.18 -18.14
CA ILE A 192 -13.95 -19.28 -19.25
C ILE A 192 -13.98 -17.96 -20.02
N ARG A 193 -13.00 -17.13 -19.75
CA ARG A 193 -12.75 -15.85 -20.44
C ARG A 193 -11.30 -15.44 -20.21
N PRO A 194 -10.72 -14.61 -21.09
CA PRO A 194 -9.42 -14.04 -20.84
C PRO A 194 -9.42 -13.22 -19.53
N CYS A 195 -8.53 -13.54 -18.64
CA CYS A 195 -8.37 -12.88 -17.36
C CYS A 195 -7.14 -11.98 -17.37
N ARG A 196 -7.30 -10.73 -16.96
CA ARG A 196 -6.16 -9.82 -16.80
C ARG A 196 -5.18 -10.39 -15.76
N GLY A 197 -3.90 -10.22 -16.03
CA GLY A 197 -2.83 -10.59 -15.10
C GLY A 197 -1.67 -9.62 -15.22
N VAL A 198 -0.59 -9.91 -14.49
CA VAL A 198 0.67 -9.16 -14.56
C VAL A 198 1.79 -10.13 -14.89
N SER A 199 2.71 -9.72 -15.76
CA SER A 199 3.87 -10.50 -16.16
C SER A 199 5.03 -9.59 -16.54
N TRP A 200 6.24 -10.14 -16.54
CA TRP A 200 7.40 -9.44 -17.08
C TRP A 200 7.25 -9.31 -18.60
N ALA A 201 7.42 -8.10 -19.11
CA ALA A 201 7.38 -7.81 -20.53
C ALA A 201 8.32 -6.64 -20.85
N ARG A 202 8.75 -6.53 -22.12
CA ARG A 202 9.50 -5.36 -22.57
C ARG A 202 8.68 -4.09 -22.36
N LYS A 203 9.35 -2.98 -22.00
CA LYS A 203 8.69 -1.67 -21.80
C LYS A 203 7.77 -1.34 -22.98
N LYS A 204 6.55 -0.95 -22.69
CA LYS A 204 5.49 -0.63 -23.68
C LYS A 204 5.01 -1.81 -24.57
N ARG A 205 5.42 -3.07 -24.30
CA ARG A 205 4.99 -4.26 -25.04
C ARG A 205 4.41 -5.34 -24.12
N PRO A 206 3.34 -5.06 -23.35
CA PRO A 206 2.70 -6.08 -22.51
C PRO A 206 2.02 -7.14 -23.37
N ALA A 207 1.88 -8.35 -22.83
CA ALA A 207 1.01 -9.37 -23.43
C ALA A 207 -0.43 -8.84 -23.51
N ARG A 208 -1.11 -9.10 -24.61
CA ARG A 208 -2.48 -8.69 -24.88
C ARG A 208 -3.40 -9.90 -24.96
N LEU A 209 -4.52 -9.82 -24.27
CA LEU A 209 -5.60 -10.80 -24.34
C LEU A 209 -6.86 -10.12 -24.88
N PRO A 210 -7.69 -10.82 -25.68
CA PRO A 210 -8.92 -10.24 -26.18
C PRO A 210 -9.86 -9.92 -25.01
N ALA A 211 -10.44 -8.73 -25.00
CA ALA A 211 -11.48 -8.36 -24.04
C ALA A 211 -12.81 -8.96 -24.55
N THR A 212 -13.39 -9.90 -23.80
CA THR A 212 -14.68 -10.47 -24.10
C THR A 212 -15.55 -10.56 -22.85
N CYS A 213 -16.85 -10.28 -23.02
CA CYS A 213 -17.87 -10.45 -21.99
C CYS A 213 -18.65 -11.77 -22.16
N HIS A 214 -18.37 -12.56 -23.19
CA HIS A 214 -19.09 -13.83 -23.44
C HIS A 214 -18.73 -14.87 -22.36
N ARG A 215 -19.77 -15.56 -21.88
CA ARG A 215 -19.67 -16.62 -20.87
C ARG A 215 -20.31 -17.92 -21.38
N THR A 216 -20.03 -18.27 -22.62
CA THR A 216 -20.63 -19.41 -23.32
C THR A 216 -20.45 -20.75 -22.60
N HIS A 217 -19.43 -20.90 -21.79
CA HIS A 217 -19.12 -22.15 -21.07
C HIS A 217 -19.68 -22.19 -19.63
N GLY A 218 -20.53 -21.23 -19.25
CA GLY A 218 -21.02 -21.14 -17.87
C GLY A 218 -19.92 -20.86 -16.84
N ILE A 219 -20.20 -21.20 -15.62
CA ILE A 219 -19.28 -20.99 -14.48
C ILE A 219 -19.00 -22.28 -13.73
N ARG A 220 -17.88 -22.31 -13.02
CA ARG A 220 -17.51 -23.41 -12.09
C ARG A 220 -17.05 -22.82 -10.77
N TYR A 221 -17.04 -23.67 -9.75
CA TYR A 221 -16.51 -23.35 -8.43
C TYR A 221 -15.44 -24.37 -8.06
N PHE A 222 -14.31 -23.91 -7.57
CA PHE A 222 -13.30 -24.77 -7.03
C PHE A 222 -13.63 -25.07 -5.56
N HIS A 223 -13.99 -26.31 -5.28
CA HIS A 223 -14.22 -26.82 -3.93
C HIS A 223 -12.88 -27.21 -3.35
N GLY A 224 -12.29 -26.32 -2.53
CA GLY A 224 -10.96 -26.48 -1.97
C GLY A 224 -10.99 -27.04 -0.57
N CYS A 225 -10.03 -27.93 -0.28
CA CYS A 225 -9.71 -28.42 1.04
C CYS A 225 -8.26 -28.10 1.36
N TYR A 226 -7.99 -27.65 2.56
CA TYR A 226 -6.65 -27.30 3.03
C TYR A 226 -6.35 -27.99 4.36
N CYS A 227 -5.24 -28.70 4.42
CA CYS A 227 -4.72 -29.28 5.65
C CYS A 227 -3.76 -28.31 6.32
N PHE A 228 -4.06 -27.91 7.54
CA PHE A 228 -3.29 -26.93 8.28
C PHE A 228 -1.93 -27.49 8.75
N GLY A 229 -1.88 -28.78 9.10
CA GLY A 229 -0.68 -29.40 9.65
C GLY A 229 0.45 -29.61 8.65
N ASN A 230 0.11 -30.07 7.45
CA ASN A 230 1.09 -30.36 6.40
C ASN A 230 1.11 -29.32 5.27
N ASP A 231 0.28 -28.28 5.37
CA ASP A 231 0.19 -27.20 4.37
C ASP A 231 -0.17 -27.73 2.97
N GLN A 232 -1.04 -28.71 2.88
CA GLN A 232 -1.50 -29.29 1.61
C GLN A 232 -2.84 -28.68 1.18
N LEU A 233 -2.94 -28.30 -0.08
CA LEU A 233 -4.16 -27.76 -0.69
C LEU A 233 -4.60 -28.66 -1.85
N TRP A 234 -5.84 -29.14 -1.82
CA TRP A 234 -6.44 -29.93 -2.90
C TRP A 234 -7.88 -29.51 -3.17
N GLY A 235 -8.49 -30.03 -4.19
CA GLY A 235 -9.89 -29.74 -4.49
C GLY A 235 -10.25 -30.04 -5.93
N VAL A 236 -11.50 -29.83 -6.25
CA VAL A 236 -12.09 -30.12 -7.57
C VAL A 236 -12.98 -28.99 -8.05
N LEU A 237 -13.10 -28.85 -9.37
CA LEU A 237 -14.07 -27.93 -9.98
C LEU A 237 -15.46 -28.57 -10.05
N ARG A 238 -16.48 -27.80 -9.65
CA ARG A 238 -17.90 -28.20 -9.69
C ARG A 238 -18.74 -27.10 -10.33
N GLU A 239 -19.91 -27.46 -10.81
CA GLU A 239 -20.82 -26.53 -11.49
C GLU A 239 -21.53 -25.58 -10.53
N ARG A 240 -21.74 -26.00 -9.31
CA ARG A 240 -22.47 -25.24 -8.29
C ARG A 240 -21.88 -25.41 -6.88
N LYS A 241 -22.29 -24.54 -5.99
CA LYS A 241 -22.06 -24.65 -4.56
C LYS A 241 -23.25 -25.44 -3.97
N GLY A 242 -23.13 -26.77 -3.85
CA GLY A 242 -24.20 -27.61 -3.33
C GLY A 242 -23.82 -28.32 -2.04
N ALA A 243 -24.82 -28.76 -1.27
CA ALA A 243 -24.59 -29.55 -0.07
C ALA A 243 -23.97 -30.92 -0.39
N ASP A 244 -24.35 -31.50 -1.53
CA ASP A 244 -23.80 -32.72 -2.11
C ASP A 244 -22.29 -32.61 -2.38
N HIS A 245 -21.89 -31.53 -3.01
CA HIS A 245 -20.48 -31.28 -3.31
C HIS A 245 -19.68 -30.92 -2.03
N THR A 246 -20.30 -30.21 -1.09
CA THR A 246 -19.71 -29.94 0.22
C THR A 246 -19.48 -31.24 0.98
N LEU A 247 -20.48 -32.11 1.04
CA LEU A 247 -20.36 -33.42 1.68
C LEU A 247 -19.27 -34.28 1.02
N ALA A 248 -19.19 -34.29 -0.30
CA ALA A 248 -18.12 -35.02 -1.01
C ALA A 248 -16.73 -34.49 -0.66
N ALA A 249 -16.57 -33.16 -0.55
CA ALA A 249 -15.30 -32.55 -0.12
C ALA A 249 -14.96 -32.94 1.33
N LEU A 250 -15.92 -32.89 2.25
CA LEU A 250 -15.72 -33.30 3.63
C LEU A 250 -15.34 -34.77 3.76
N LYS A 251 -15.96 -35.66 2.94
CA LYS A 251 -15.57 -37.08 2.85
C LYS A 251 -14.12 -37.22 2.38
N SER A 252 -13.66 -36.39 1.43
CA SER A 252 -12.26 -36.44 0.98
C SER A 252 -11.28 -36.00 2.08
N VAL A 253 -11.68 -35.08 2.96
CA VAL A 253 -10.89 -34.69 4.14
C VAL A 253 -10.74 -35.89 5.10
N ARG A 254 -11.82 -36.61 5.37
CA ARG A 254 -11.77 -37.83 6.23
C ARG A 254 -10.91 -38.92 5.60
N ALA A 255 -11.04 -39.14 4.29
CA ALA A 255 -10.23 -40.11 3.56
C ALA A 255 -8.72 -39.76 3.58
N ALA A 256 -8.37 -38.50 3.55
CA ALA A 256 -6.99 -38.06 3.67
C ALA A 256 -6.36 -38.23 5.08
N SER A 257 -7.21 -38.57 6.06
CA SER A 257 -6.78 -38.78 7.47
C SER A 257 -7.55 -39.97 8.09
N PRO A 258 -7.24 -41.23 7.71
CA PRO A 258 -8.05 -42.40 8.04
C PRO A 258 -8.00 -42.86 9.52
N GLY A 259 -7.09 -42.34 10.34
CA GLY A 259 -6.74 -42.84 11.67
C GLY A 259 -7.80 -42.75 12.77
N GLY A 260 -9.09 -42.64 12.47
CA GLY A 260 -10.20 -42.75 13.45
C GLY A 260 -10.33 -41.62 14.48
N TYR A 261 -9.30 -40.85 14.72
CA TYR A 261 -9.30 -39.73 15.65
C TYR A 261 -10.18 -38.57 15.17
N ARG A 262 -10.57 -37.70 16.10
CA ARG A 262 -11.41 -36.55 15.83
C ARG A 262 -10.68 -35.56 14.90
N LEU A 263 -11.34 -35.17 13.81
CA LEU A 263 -10.91 -34.11 12.92
C LEU A 263 -11.71 -32.84 13.17
N PHE A 264 -11.08 -31.70 12.90
CA PHE A 264 -11.68 -30.39 12.98
C PHE A 264 -11.71 -29.79 11.56
N VAL A 265 -12.89 -29.42 11.09
CA VAL A 265 -13.02 -28.81 9.77
C VAL A 265 -13.62 -27.43 9.90
N ILE A 266 -12.82 -26.41 9.54
CA ILE A 266 -13.25 -25.01 9.50
C ILE A 266 -13.92 -24.78 8.15
N LEU A 267 -15.13 -24.23 8.16
CA LEU A 267 -15.90 -23.97 6.94
C LEU A 267 -16.81 -22.76 7.08
N GLY A 268 -17.21 -22.22 5.91
CA GLY A 268 -18.11 -21.07 5.84
C GLY A 268 -19.50 -21.36 6.42
N ASN A 269 -20.10 -20.34 7.01
CA ASN A 269 -21.42 -20.39 7.65
C ASN A 269 -22.58 -20.35 6.62
N LEU A 270 -22.45 -21.09 5.51
CA LEU A 270 -23.46 -21.16 4.46
C LEU A 270 -24.55 -22.20 4.81
N PRO A 271 -25.83 -21.98 4.40
CA PRO A 271 -26.91 -22.95 4.60
C PRO A 271 -26.56 -24.34 4.03
N ALA A 272 -25.93 -24.39 2.87
CA ALA A 272 -25.49 -25.65 2.25
C ALA A 272 -24.50 -26.47 3.09
N SER A 273 -23.75 -25.81 4.00
CA SER A 273 -22.81 -26.47 4.92
C SER A 273 -23.48 -26.97 6.21
N LYS A 274 -24.73 -26.59 6.48
CA LYS A 274 -25.47 -26.88 7.72
C LYS A 274 -26.56 -27.93 7.59
N THR A 275 -26.64 -28.60 6.44
CA THR A 275 -27.69 -29.57 6.18
C THR A 275 -27.64 -30.75 7.15
N LEU A 276 -28.79 -31.37 7.41
CA LEU A 276 -28.89 -32.52 8.29
C LEU A 276 -28.00 -33.68 7.84
N ALA A 277 -27.89 -33.87 6.51
CA ALA A 277 -27.04 -34.91 5.93
C ALA A 277 -25.55 -34.70 6.31
N ILE A 278 -25.06 -33.47 6.23
CA ILE A 278 -23.67 -33.13 6.60
C ILE A 278 -23.46 -33.31 8.11
N ARG A 279 -24.39 -32.85 8.95
CA ARG A 279 -24.31 -33.00 10.42
C ARG A 279 -24.31 -34.48 10.86
N ARG A 280 -25.21 -35.29 10.29
CA ARG A 280 -25.27 -36.72 10.57
C ARG A 280 -23.99 -37.45 10.13
N TRP A 281 -23.49 -37.09 8.95
CA TRP A 281 -22.22 -37.65 8.49
C TRP A 281 -21.05 -37.25 9.42
N ALA A 282 -20.94 -35.97 9.79
CA ALA A 282 -19.88 -35.47 10.66
C ALA A 282 -19.84 -36.20 12.01
N GLY A 283 -21.00 -36.43 12.64
CA GLY A 283 -21.10 -37.19 13.86
C GLY A 283 -20.58 -38.62 13.72
N ARG A 284 -21.01 -39.33 12.64
CA ARG A 284 -20.56 -40.72 12.38
C ARG A 284 -19.07 -40.81 11.99
N ALA A 285 -18.56 -39.80 11.32
CA ALA A 285 -17.18 -39.76 10.85
C ALA A 285 -16.18 -39.21 11.89
N ASN A 286 -16.63 -38.90 13.11
CA ASN A 286 -15.83 -38.25 14.17
C ASN A 286 -15.21 -36.92 13.68
N VAL A 287 -16.03 -36.06 13.05
CA VAL A 287 -15.64 -34.76 12.52
C VAL A 287 -16.39 -33.65 13.23
N GLU A 288 -15.67 -32.71 13.80
CA GLU A 288 -16.24 -31.47 14.32
C GLU A 288 -16.24 -30.39 13.24
N LEU A 289 -17.41 -29.79 12.99
CA LEU A 289 -17.59 -28.69 12.05
C LEU A 289 -17.44 -27.35 12.79
N CYS A 290 -16.34 -26.64 12.53
CA CYS A 290 -16.04 -25.34 13.11
C CYS A 290 -16.48 -24.25 12.12
N PHE A 291 -17.68 -23.70 12.31
CA PHE A 291 -18.21 -22.67 11.42
C PHE A 291 -17.54 -21.32 11.66
N THR A 292 -17.19 -20.62 10.56
CA THR A 292 -16.79 -19.21 10.66
C THR A 292 -17.97 -18.34 11.09
N PRO A 293 -17.75 -17.18 11.71
CA PRO A 293 -18.81 -16.22 11.96
C PRO A 293 -19.52 -15.82 10.66
N ALA A 294 -20.79 -15.42 10.74
CA ALA A 294 -21.52 -14.92 9.59
C ALA A 294 -20.79 -13.74 8.95
N SER A 295 -20.75 -13.68 7.63
CA SER A 295 -20.07 -12.64 6.84
C SER A 295 -18.56 -12.49 7.13
N ALA A 296 -17.93 -13.51 7.70
CA ALA A 296 -16.53 -13.52 8.10
C ALA A 296 -15.71 -14.62 7.39
N SER A 297 -15.77 -14.70 6.06
CA SER A 297 -14.97 -15.65 5.27
C SER A 297 -13.46 -15.50 5.54
N TRP A 298 -13.01 -14.29 5.85
CA TRP A 298 -11.63 -13.99 6.24
C TRP A 298 -11.13 -14.79 7.47
N ALA A 299 -12.02 -15.33 8.29
CA ALA A 299 -11.67 -16.19 9.41
C ALA A 299 -11.33 -17.63 8.95
N ASN A 300 -11.65 -17.99 7.71
CA ASN A 300 -11.35 -19.29 7.16
C ASN A 300 -9.89 -19.38 6.70
N PRO A 301 -9.07 -20.29 7.25
CA PRO A 301 -7.64 -20.41 6.90
C PRO A 301 -7.35 -20.78 5.43
N ILE A 302 -8.33 -21.25 4.67
CA ILE A 302 -8.17 -21.55 3.25
C ILE A 302 -8.26 -20.30 2.36
N GLU A 303 -8.94 -19.25 2.79
CA GLU A 303 -9.14 -18.04 1.96
C GLU A 303 -7.82 -17.40 1.45
N PRO A 304 -6.78 -17.24 2.27
CA PRO A 304 -5.49 -16.76 1.79
C PRO A 304 -4.88 -17.63 0.70
N GLN A 305 -5.22 -18.93 0.61
CA GLN A 305 -4.70 -19.85 -0.41
C GLN A 305 -5.30 -19.61 -1.78
N PHE A 306 -6.47 -18.99 -1.86
CA PHE A 306 -7.13 -18.65 -3.13
C PHE A 306 -6.51 -17.44 -3.84
N GLY A 307 -5.83 -16.57 -3.12
CA GLY A 307 -5.08 -15.46 -3.70
C GLY A 307 -4.02 -15.91 -4.71
N PRO A 308 -3.08 -16.78 -4.32
CA PRO A 308 -2.11 -17.37 -5.24
C PRO A 308 -2.74 -18.16 -6.39
N LEU A 309 -3.82 -18.92 -6.17
CA LEU A 309 -4.57 -19.58 -7.25
C LEU A 309 -5.09 -18.57 -8.28
N ARG A 310 -5.67 -17.47 -7.81
CA ARG A 310 -6.14 -16.39 -8.68
C ARG A 310 -4.99 -15.76 -9.46
N THR A 311 -3.88 -15.49 -8.81
CA THR A 311 -2.74 -14.79 -9.41
C THR A 311 -2.00 -15.66 -10.42
N PHE A 312 -1.67 -16.90 -10.05
CA PHE A 312 -0.74 -17.73 -10.81
C PHE A 312 -1.40 -18.77 -11.72
N ALA A 313 -2.65 -19.15 -11.44
CA ALA A 313 -3.36 -20.11 -12.28
C ALA A 313 -4.45 -19.47 -13.15
N ILE A 314 -4.98 -18.30 -12.78
CA ILE A 314 -6.08 -17.64 -13.51
C ILE A 314 -5.64 -16.32 -14.13
N GLY A 315 -4.88 -15.50 -13.42
CA GLY A 315 -4.39 -14.23 -13.92
C GLY A 315 -3.50 -14.39 -15.16
N GLY A 316 -3.72 -13.57 -16.18
CA GLY A 316 -2.99 -13.63 -17.44
C GLY A 316 -3.39 -14.80 -18.35
N SER A 317 -4.48 -15.51 -18.06
CA SER A 317 -4.92 -16.68 -18.82
C SER A 317 -6.03 -16.39 -19.81
N GLY A 318 -6.12 -17.25 -20.83
CA GLY A 318 -7.20 -17.29 -21.81
C GLY A 318 -7.60 -18.75 -22.13
N TYR A 319 -8.06 -19.49 -21.12
CA TYR A 319 -8.42 -20.89 -21.29
C TYR A 319 -9.61 -21.06 -22.25
N ARG A 320 -9.56 -22.10 -23.07
CA ARG A 320 -10.62 -22.43 -24.04
C ARG A 320 -11.74 -23.29 -23.45
N SER A 321 -11.51 -23.95 -22.31
CA SER A 321 -12.50 -24.83 -21.68
C SER A 321 -12.26 -24.98 -20.17
N HIS A 322 -13.30 -25.43 -19.45
CA HIS A 322 -13.18 -25.78 -18.03
C HIS A 322 -12.21 -26.94 -17.78
N THR A 323 -12.04 -27.84 -18.74
CA THR A 323 -11.06 -28.93 -18.65
C THR A 323 -9.63 -28.38 -18.63
N MET A 324 -9.33 -27.41 -19.49
CA MET A 324 -8.01 -26.74 -19.47
C MET A 324 -7.79 -25.97 -18.17
N LEU A 325 -8.77 -25.23 -17.70
CA LEU A 325 -8.71 -24.57 -16.41
C LEU A 325 -8.44 -25.56 -15.27
N ALA A 326 -9.18 -26.69 -15.23
CA ALA A 326 -9.00 -27.74 -14.23
C ALA A 326 -7.57 -28.29 -14.26
N ARG A 327 -7.07 -28.65 -15.42
CA ARG A 327 -5.68 -29.16 -15.60
C ARG A 327 -4.64 -28.16 -15.05
N ARG A 328 -4.80 -26.87 -15.31
CA ARG A 328 -3.89 -25.83 -14.84
C ARG A 328 -4.00 -25.63 -13.33
N LEU A 329 -5.20 -25.60 -12.79
CA LEU A 329 -5.39 -25.54 -11.32
C LEU A 329 -4.74 -26.74 -10.63
N HIS A 330 -5.00 -27.96 -11.10
CA HIS A 330 -4.37 -29.15 -10.54
C HIS A 330 -2.85 -29.19 -10.73
N GLY A 331 -2.34 -28.69 -11.87
CA GLY A 331 -0.89 -28.53 -12.08
C GLY A 331 -0.28 -27.57 -11.07
N TYR A 332 -0.91 -26.42 -10.85
CA TYR A 332 -0.48 -25.47 -9.84
C TYR A 332 -0.54 -26.05 -8.42
N LEU A 333 -1.61 -26.77 -8.07
CA LEU A 333 -1.74 -27.41 -6.77
C LEU A 333 -0.62 -28.43 -6.51
N ARG A 334 -0.29 -29.28 -7.48
CA ARG A 334 0.85 -30.22 -7.37
C ARG A 334 2.15 -29.48 -7.14
N TRP A 335 2.44 -28.46 -7.92
CA TRP A 335 3.63 -27.62 -7.77
C TRP A 335 3.69 -26.93 -6.41
N ARG A 336 2.58 -26.31 -5.98
CA ARG A 336 2.45 -25.63 -4.69
C ARG A 336 2.67 -26.60 -3.54
N ASN A 337 2.09 -27.78 -3.61
CA ASN A 337 2.17 -28.79 -2.57
C ASN A 337 3.55 -29.46 -2.48
N ALA A 338 4.29 -29.54 -3.59
CA ALA A 338 5.69 -29.98 -3.57
C ALA A 338 6.59 -29.02 -2.75
N SER A 339 6.21 -27.73 -2.68
CA SER A 339 6.88 -26.71 -1.87
C SER A 339 6.10 -26.38 -0.58
N ALA A 340 5.30 -27.34 -0.08
CA ALA A 340 4.55 -27.18 1.16
C ALA A 340 5.47 -26.86 2.35
N ARG A 341 4.93 -26.12 3.33
CA ARG A 341 5.65 -25.66 4.52
C ARG A 341 6.81 -24.70 4.24
N HIS A 342 6.80 -24.05 3.10
CA HIS A 342 7.80 -23.02 2.78
C HIS A 342 7.82 -21.94 3.89
N PRO A 343 8.99 -21.62 4.49
CA PRO A 343 9.08 -20.72 5.66
C PRO A 343 8.41 -19.36 5.45
N GLY A 344 8.56 -18.77 4.25
CA GLY A 344 7.96 -17.49 3.89
C GLY A 344 6.42 -17.52 3.88
N VAL A 345 5.82 -18.60 3.38
CA VAL A 345 4.35 -18.78 3.35
C VAL A 345 3.81 -18.97 4.76
N LEU A 346 4.47 -19.80 5.58
CA LEU A 346 4.11 -20.01 6.98
C LEU A 346 4.24 -18.71 7.79
N ALA A 347 5.29 -17.92 7.55
CA ALA A 347 5.48 -16.62 8.20
C ALA A 347 4.39 -15.61 7.77
N ALA A 348 4.02 -15.58 6.48
CA ALA A 348 2.91 -14.74 6.01
C ALA A 348 1.58 -15.14 6.64
N GLY A 349 1.30 -16.43 6.75
CA GLY A 349 0.12 -16.96 7.44
C GLY A 349 0.09 -16.59 8.93
N ARG A 350 1.23 -16.65 9.62
CA ARG A 350 1.33 -16.22 11.03
C ARG A 350 1.06 -14.73 11.19
N ARG A 351 1.64 -13.88 10.32
CA ARG A 351 1.39 -12.42 10.32
C ARG A 351 -0.08 -12.10 10.11
N GLU A 352 -0.73 -12.77 9.15
CA GLU A 352 -2.15 -12.55 8.89
C GLU A 352 -3.02 -12.94 10.09
N ARG A 353 -2.76 -14.07 10.73
CA ARG A 353 -3.47 -14.47 11.96
C ARG A 353 -3.26 -13.50 13.10
N ALA A 354 -2.02 -13.03 13.30
CA ALA A 354 -1.73 -12.01 14.31
C ALA A 354 -2.49 -10.71 14.03
N ARG A 355 -2.59 -10.30 12.75
CA ARG A 355 -3.37 -9.14 12.34
C ARG A 355 -4.86 -9.32 12.63
N ILE A 356 -5.44 -10.47 12.30
CA ILE A 356 -6.85 -10.78 12.61
C ILE A 356 -7.09 -10.71 14.12
N ARG A 357 -6.17 -11.25 14.92
CA ARG A 357 -6.24 -11.23 16.38
C ARG A 357 -6.20 -9.80 16.92
N SER A 358 -5.32 -8.95 16.40
CA SER A 358 -5.25 -7.54 16.82
C SER A 358 -6.53 -6.76 16.47
N GLU A 359 -7.15 -7.04 15.32
CA GLU A 359 -8.41 -6.41 14.89
C GLU A 359 -9.63 -6.85 15.75
N ARG A 360 -9.56 -7.96 16.49
CA ARG A 360 -10.63 -8.38 17.42
C ARG A 360 -10.85 -7.39 18.56
N GLN A 361 -9.78 -6.76 19.04
CA GLN A 361 -9.78 -5.90 20.22
C GLN A 361 -9.89 -4.40 19.87
N HIS A 362 -9.55 -4.01 18.64
CA HIS A 362 -9.49 -2.61 18.23
C HIS A 362 -10.24 -2.40 16.92
N ARG A 363 -11.27 -1.59 16.93
CA ARG A 363 -11.89 -1.04 15.71
C ARG A 363 -10.91 -0.04 15.12
N TRP A 364 -10.41 -0.29 13.93
CA TRP A 364 -9.66 0.69 13.17
C TRP A 364 -10.63 1.78 12.69
N GLY A 365 -10.52 2.98 13.24
CA GLY A 365 -11.37 4.12 12.96
C GLY A 365 -11.78 4.83 14.25
N ARG A 366 -12.32 6.02 14.14
CA ARG A 366 -12.86 6.76 15.30
C ARG A 366 -13.83 5.86 16.05
N PRO A 367 -13.74 5.80 17.39
CA PRO A 367 -14.79 5.20 18.20
C PRO A 367 -16.13 5.77 17.75
N LYS A 368 -17.17 4.92 17.61
CA LYS A 368 -18.53 5.46 17.53
C LYS A 368 -18.68 6.35 18.75
N ALA A 369 -19.07 7.61 18.55
CA ALA A 369 -19.59 8.42 19.62
C ALA A 369 -20.70 7.58 20.27
N GLU A 370 -20.56 7.30 21.56
CA GLU A 370 -21.65 6.73 22.33
C GLU A 370 -22.83 7.66 22.11
N ALA A 371 -23.94 7.10 21.60
CA ALA A 371 -25.18 7.82 21.52
C ALA A 371 -25.58 8.11 22.96
N ALA A 372 -25.48 9.40 23.33
CA ALA A 372 -26.08 9.92 24.56
C ALA A 372 -27.59 9.88 24.42
#